data_34cb4e6ae2181accf3ab901801837828
#
_entry.id   34cb4e6ae2181accf3ab901801837828
#
_cell.length_a   1.000
_cell.length_b   1.000
_cell.length_c   1.000
_cell.angle_alpha   90.00
_cell.angle_beta   90.00
_cell.angle_gamma   90.00
#
_symmetry.space_group_name_H-M   'P 1'
#
loop_
_entity.id
_entity.type
_entity.pdbx_description
1 polymer ?
#
loop_
_entity_poly.entity_id
_entity_poly.type
_entity_poly.pdbx_seq_one_letter_code
_entity_poly.pdbx_strand_id
1 'polypeptide(L)'
;MHTYQPDFDIESAVLHELPYMIHMREHFHAHPELSGQERETSQAVLRELQKAGIEDARIIADTGVTGLIRGALPGPVLLLRADMDALPLTEQYTCSYTSQTPGVMHACGHDGHTANLLGVARILQAHRNCLRGTVRLAFQPAEEGNGGAARMIEAGILHNPSVDYALGLHVAGGLPQGYIGLRHGECSASCDDFTITIQGKGGHGSRPSDCISPIQMGVSIISQIQDYVYHKRADGDGVVLTFGQFQSGHNPNVIPDTAELKGTLRTYNEKKRQDILETLQHILTACETIYGGTCQLHVVPFSPVCINDDAVTSRVESILRRHMADRIQLITMERGSGSEDFAYFSAAVPSCFYYTGIYDTEPVFGHNPDFHWDSHALQYMAESMLTLVYYFAG
;
A
#
# COMPACT_ATOMS: atom_id res chain seq x y z
N MET A 1 -35.16 6.43 -16.80
CA MET A 1 -33.84 5.89 -17.18
C MET A 1 -33.85 4.42 -16.78
N HIS A 2 -33.71 3.50 -17.73
CA HIS A 2 -33.54 2.08 -17.38
C HIS A 2 -32.21 1.97 -16.65
N THR A 3 -32.26 1.66 -15.37
CA THR A 3 -31.04 1.34 -14.59
C THR A 3 -30.45 0.07 -15.19
N TYR A 4 -29.20 0.16 -15.64
CA TYR A 4 -28.45 -1.02 -16.07
C TYR A 4 -28.42 -2.04 -14.92
N GLN A 5 -28.64 -3.30 -15.25
CA GLN A 5 -28.50 -4.43 -14.33
C GLN A 5 -27.82 -5.57 -15.07
N PRO A 6 -26.78 -6.21 -14.51
CA PRO A 6 -26.21 -7.42 -15.10
C PRO A 6 -27.26 -8.52 -15.20
N ASP A 7 -27.12 -9.40 -16.19
CA ASP A 7 -28.03 -10.51 -16.46
C ASP A 7 -27.79 -11.76 -15.58
N PHE A 8 -26.98 -11.61 -14.55
CA PHE A 8 -26.66 -12.66 -13.58
C PHE A 8 -26.69 -12.09 -12.14
N ASP A 9 -26.82 -12.99 -11.18
CA ASP A 9 -26.75 -12.66 -9.76
C ASP A 9 -25.31 -12.67 -9.25
N ILE A 10 -24.80 -11.50 -8.82
CA ILE A 10 -23.41 -11.33 -8.36
C ILE A 10 -23.12 -12.20 -7.14
N GLU A 11 -24.06 -12.26 -6.18
CA GLU A 11 -23.91 -13.08 -4.97
C GLU A 11 -23.73 -14.54 -5.31
N SER A 12 -24.63 -15.09 -6.13
CA SER A 12 -24.56 -16.50 -6.55
C SER A 12 -23.28 -16.81 -7.32
N ALA A 13 -22.82 -15.89 -8.17
CA ALA A 13 -21.56 -16.05 -8.90
C ALA A 13 -20.34 -16.05 -7.95
N VAL A 14 -20.34 -15.17 -6.95
CA VAL A 14 -19.29 -15.12 -5.94
C VAL A 14 -19.29 -16.38 -5.08
N LEU A 15 -20.45 -16.83 -4.60
CA LEU A 15 -20.56 -18.06 -3.81
C LEU A 15 -20.09 -19.30 -4.58
N HIS A 16 -20.32 -19.34 -5.89
CA HIS A 16 -19.81 -20.40 -6.76
C HIS A 16 -18.27 -20.40 -6.86
N GLU A 17 -17.65 -19.23 -6.94
CA GLU A 17 -16.18 -19.08 -7.05
C GLU A 17 -15.48 -19.00 -5.67
N LEU A 18 -16.20 -18.85 -4.56
CA LEU A 18 -15.63 -18.71 -3.23
C LEU A 18 -14.68 -19.86 -2.83
N PRO A 19 -15.02 -21.15 -3.09
CA PRO A 19 -14.09 -22.25 -2.80
C PRO A 19 -12.75 -22.13 -3.57
N TYR A 20 -12.78 -21.63 -4.82
CA TYR A 20 -11.58 -21.37 -5.59
C TYR A 20 -10.76 -20.22 -4.96
N MET A 21 -11.40 -19.12 -4.58
CA MET A 21 -10.72 -17.99 -3.94
C MET A 21 -10.07 -18.40 -2.61
N ILE A 22 -10.77 -19.19 -1.78
CA ILE A 22 -10.25 -19.72 -0.53
C ILE A 22 -9.01 -20.60 -0.81
N HIS A 23 -9.11 -21.52 -1.76
CA HIS A 23 -7.98 -22.38 -2.15
C HIS A 23 -6.76 -21.57 -2.62
N MET A 24 -6.97 -20.53 -3.44
CA MET A 24 -5.88 -19.68 -3.92
C MET A 24 -5.26 -18.85 -2.79
N ARG A 25 -6.06 -18.32 -1.89
CA ARG A 25 -5.56 -17.63 -0.69
C ARG A 25 -4.68 -18.55 0.15
N GLU A 26 -5.16 -19.75 0.48
CA GLU A 26 -4.42 -20.75 1.25
C GLU A 26 -3.11 -21.15 0.54
N HIS A 27 -3.14 -21.26 -0.79
CA HIS A 27 -1.95 -21.53 -1.58
C HIS A 27 -0.91 -20.40 -1.47
N PHE A 28 -1.31 -19.13 -1.64
CA PHE A 28 -0.40 -18.00 -1.52
C PHE A 28 0.10 -17.83 -0.08
N HIS A 29 -0.78 -18.01 0.91
CA HIS A 29 -0.40 -17.94 2.31
C HIS A 29 0.66 -18.99 2.68
N ALA A 30 0.54 -20.21 2.16
CA ALA A 30 1.52 -21.28 2.40
C ALA A 30 2.86 -21.05 1.68
N HIS A 31 2.89 -20.24 0.62
CA HIS A 31 4.08 -20.00 -0.22
C HIS A 31 4.37 -18.50 -0.37
N PRO A 32 4.56 -17.76 0.73
CA PRO A 32 4.77 -16.32 0.68
C PRO A 32 6.15 -15.97 0.14
N GLU A 33 6.21 -14.89 -0.62
CA GLU A 33 7.45 -14.31 -1.15
C GLU A 33 7.58 -12.84 -0.77
N LEU A 34 8.80 -12.41 -0.45
CA LEU A 34 9.10 -11.04 -0.05
C LEU A 34 8.95 -10.04 -1.21
N SER A 35 8.77 -8.77 -0.87
CA SER A 35 8.72 -7.62 -1.79
C SER A 35 9.83 -7.67 -2.85
N GLY A 36 9.45 -7.67 -4.13
CA GLY A 36 10.36 -7.76 -5.29
C GLY A 36 10.92 -9.16 -5.55
N GLN A 37 10.47 -10.18 -4.84
CA GLN A 37 10.88 -11.58 -5.01
C GLN A 37 9.71 -12.50 -5.36
N GLU A 38 8.53 -11.97 -5.67
CA GLU A 38 7.24 -12.67 -5.88
C GLU A 38 7.21 -13.47 -7.21
N ARG A 39 8.21 -14.28 -7.46
CA ARG A 39 8.40 -14.97 -8.76
C ARG A 39 7.41 -16.10 -8.96
N GLU A 40 7.28 -16.98 -7.97
CA GLU A 40 6.34 -18.11 -8.05
C GLU A 40 4.90 -17.62 -7.94
N THR A 41 4.64 -16.61 -7.10
CA THR A 41 3.34 -15.91 -6.98
C THR A 41 2.93 -15.35 -8.34
N SER A 42 3.81 -14.59 -9.00
CA SER A 42 3.58 -14.04 -10.34
C SER A 42 3.26 -15.10 -11.38
N GLN A 43 4.03 -16.20 -11.37
CA GLN A 43 3.79 -17.31 -12.29
C GLN A 43 2.47 -18.03 -12.00
N ALA A 44 2.09 -18.18 -10.72
CA ALA A 44 0.81 -18.75 -10.34
C ALA A 44 -0.34 -17.86 -10.84
N VAL A 45 -0.28 -16.55 -10.56
CA VAL A 45 -1.28 -15.57 -11.04
C VAL A 45 -1.38 -15.60 -12.55
N LEU A 46 -0.26 -15.54 -13.28
CA LEU A 46 -0.24 -15.58 -14.73
C LEU A 46 -0.90 -16.84 -15.29
N ARG A 47 -0.57 -18.02 -14.72
CA ARG A 47 -1.20 -19.30 -15.12
C ARG A 47 -2.72 -19.27 -14.92
N GLU A 48 -3.19 -18.74 -13.79
CA GLU A 48 -4.64 -18.68 -13.50
C GLU A 48 -5.37 -17.71 -14.44
N LEU A 49 -4.78 -16.56 -14.77
CA LEU A 49 -5.33 -15.64 -15.77
C LEU A 49 -5.41 -16.27 -17.16
N GLN A 50 -4.36 -17.00 -17.56
CA GLN A 50 -4.34 -17.70 -18.85
C GLN A 50 -5.37 -18.83 -18.91
N LYS A 51 -5.55 -19.62 -17.84
CA LYS A 51 -6.59 -20.62 -17.74
C LYS A 51 -8.00 -20.03 -17.83
N ALA A 52 -8.19 -18.84 -17.25
CA ALA A 52 -9.45 -18.11 -17.36
C ALA A 52 -9.67 -17.46 -18.74
N GLY A 53 -8.70 -17.51 -19.65
CA GLY A 53 -8.79 -16.88 -20.97
C GLY A 53 -8.73 -15.37 -20.94
N ILE A 54 -8.04 -14.79 -19.96
CA ILE A 54 -7.84 -13.34 -19.84
C ILE A 54 -6.89 -12.85 -20.93
N GLU A 55 -7.30 -11.82 -21.67
CA GLU A 55 -6.51 -11.23 -22.74
C GLU A 55 -5.29 -10.47 -22.19
N ASP A 56 -4.20 -10.46 -22.96
CA ASP A 56 -2.97 -9.70 -22.64
C ASP A 56 -2.39 -10.04 -21.24
N ALA A 57 -2.63 -11.27 -20.75
CA ALA A 57 -2.08 -11.74 -19.48
C ALA A 57 -0.57 -11.91 -19.60
N ARG A 58 0.19 -11.10 -18.85
CA ARG A 58 1.66 -11.10 -18.89
C ARG A 58 2.27 -10.56 -17.60
N ILE A 59 3.54 -10.87 -17.41
CA ILE A 59 4.37 -10.25 -16.37
C ILE A 59 4.72 -8.82 -16.80
N ILE A 60 4.73 -7.91 -15.84
CA ILE A 60 5.09 -6.49 -15.98
C ILE A 60 5.86 -6.05 -14.72
N ALA A 61 6.78 -5.10 -14.85
CA ALA A 61 7.52 -4.55 -13.70
C ALA A 61 8.18 -5.67 -12.85
N ASP A 62 8.97 -6.52 -13.47
CA ASP A 62 9.70 -7.67 -12.92
C ASP A 62 8.80 -8.82 -12.42
N THR A 63 8.03 -8.60 -11.37
CA THR A 63 7.18 -9.62 -10.73
C THR A 63 5.69 -9.26 -10.66
N GLY A 64 5.28 -8.10 -11.18
CA GLY A 64 3.87 -7.76 -11.34
C GLY A 64 3.19 -8.55 -12.46
N VAL A 65 1.88 -8.69 -12.40
CA VAL A 65 1.09 -9.34 -13.46
C VAL A 65 -0.06 -8.43 -13.87
N THR A 66 -0.34 -8.38 -15.17
CA THR A 66 -1.48 -7.63 -15.72
C THR A 66 -2.27 -8.50 -16.69
N GLY A 67 -3.50 -8.11 -16.95
CA GLY A 67 -4.38 -8.67 -17.96
C GLY A 67 -5.52 -7.73 -18.30
N LEU A 68 -6.26 -8.03 -19.35
CA LEU A 68 -7.41 -7.24 -19.81
C LEU A 68 -8.66 -8.10 -19.92
N ILE A 69 -9.79 -7.56 -19.44
CA ILE A 69 -11.12 -8.12 -19.68
C ILE A 69 -11.93 -7.05 -20.44
N ARG A 70 -12.18 -7.32 -21.70
CA ARG A 70 -12.96 -6.41 -22.57
C ARG A 70 -14.42 -6.77 -22.49
N GLY A 71 -15.23 -5.84 -22.00
CA GLY A 71 -16.69 -5.94 -22.04
C GLY A 71 -17.24 -5.80 -23.44
N ALA A 72 -18.44 -6.33 -23.67
CA ALA A 72 -19.13 -6.20 -24.94
C ALA A 72 -19.84 -4.84 -25.12
N LEU A 73 -20.00 -4.08 -24.04
CA LEU A 73 -20.69 -2.79 -24.04
C LEU A 73 -19.70 -1.63 -23.89
N PRO A 74 -19.97 -0.46 -24.50
CA PRO A 74 -19.12 0.72 -24.35
C PRO A 74 -19.09 1.19 -22.88
N GLY A 75 -17.93 1.64 -22.42
CA GLY A 75 -17.74 2.15 -21.07
C GLY A 75 -16.29 2.54 -20.78
N PRO A 76 -15.99 2.95 -19.55
CA PRO A 76 -14.65 3.35 -19.14
C PRO A 76 -13.69 2.16 -19.02
N VAL A 77 -12.41 2.48 -18.87
CA VAL A 77 -11.36 1.54 -18.50
C VAL A 77 -11.13 1.66 -17.01
N LEU A 78 -11.47 0.61 -16.27
CA LEU A 78 -11.25 0.51 -14.83
C LEU A 78 -10.00 -0.32 -14.54
N LEU A 79 -9.09 0.19 -13.73
CA LEU A 79 -8.01 -0.62 -13.16
C LEU A 79 -8.45 -1.15 -11.81
N LEU A 80 -8.30 -2.46 -11.61
CA LEU A 80 -8.47 -3.13 -10.31
C LEU A 80 -7.10 -3.60 -9.82
N ARG A 81 -6.76 -3.25 -8.59
CA ARG A 81 -5.45 -3.57 -7.98
C ARG A 81 -5.59 -4.57 -6.84
N ALA A 82 -4.67 -5.52 -6.81
CA ALA A 82 -4.32 -6.34 -5.66
C ALA A 82 -2.80 -6.41 -5.53
N ASP A 83 -2.28 -6.20 -4.34
CA ASP A 83 -0.88 -6.44 -3.98
C ASP A 83 -0.61 -7.93 -3.76
N MET A 84 0.67 -8.36 -3.83
CA MET A 84 1.03 -9.78 -3.82
C MET A 84 2.13 -10.16 -2.85
N ASP A 85 2.88 -9.21 -2.31
CA ASP A 85 4.07 -9.46 -1.52
C ASP A 85 3.77 -9.80 -0.06
N ALA A 86 4.74 -10.44 0.59
CA ALA A 86 4.71 -10.84 1.99
C ALA A 86 5.80 -10.14 2.81
N LEU A 87 5.72 -10.29 4.12
CA LEU A 87 6.60 -9.65 5.10
C LEU A 87 7.67 -10.60 5.65
N PRO A 88 8.86 -10.08 6.05
CA PRO A 88 9.91 -10.85 6.71
C PRO A 88 9.54 -11.10 8.18
N LEU A 89 8.54 -11.96 8.40
CA LEU A 89 7.95 -12.24 9.71
C LEU A 89 7.74 -13.75 9.87
N THR A 90 8.08 -14.31 11.02
CA THR A 90 7.82 -15.72 11.31
C THR A 90 6.41 -15.89 11.85
N GLU A 91 5.58 -16.62 11.12
CA GLU A 91 4.22 -16.93 11.52
C GLU A 91 4.18 -17.77 12.81
N GLN A 92 3.30 -17.38 13.74
CA GLN A 92 3.07 -18.10 15.00
C GLN A 92 1.70 -18.78 15.03
N TYR A 93 0.76 -18.35 14.21
CA TYR A 93 -0.53 -19.01 14.07
C TYR A 93 -0.39 -20.33 13.30
N THR A 94 -0.99 -21.40 13.83
CA THR A 94 -0.91 -22.72 13.20
C THR A 94 -2.24 -23.12 12.57
N CYS A 95 -2.23 -23.36 11.27
CA CYS A 95 -3.36 -23.84 10.50
C CYS A 95 -2.90 -24.83 9.40
N SER A 96 -3.82 -25.34 8.58
CA SER A 96 -3.49 -26.30 7.51
C SER A 96 -2.65 -25.68 6.38
N TYR A 97 -2.63 -24.36 6.28
CA TYR A 97 -1.92 -23.59 5.25
C TYR A 97 -0.89 -22.61 5.82
N THR A 98 -0.41 -22.83 7.04
CA THR A 98 0.71 -22.07 7.64
C THR A 98 1.88 -21.95 6.65
N SER A 99 2.55 -20.79 6.65
CA SER A 99 3.68 -20.51 5.77
C SER A 99 4.73 -21.63 5.79
N GLN A 100 5.10 -22.09 4.60
CA GLN A 100 6.20 -23.08 4.39
C GLN A 100 7.53 -22.39 4.13
N THR A 101 7.57 -21.06 4.06
CA THR A 101 8.79 -20.27 3.86
C THR A 101 9.27 -19.73 5.22
N PRO A 102 10.35 -20.26 5.80
CA PRO A 102 10.83 -19.82 7.11
C PRO A 102 11.12 -18.33 7.15
N GLY A 103 10.53 -17.62 8.14
CA GLY A 103 10.75 -16.20 8.34
C GLY A 103 10.00 -15.30 7.37
N VAL A 104 9.04 -15.83 6.60
CA VAL A 104 8.20 -15.04 5.68
C VAL A 104 6.73 -15.39 5.90
N MET A 105 5.85 -14.39 5.93
CA MET A 105 4.42 -14.56 6.20
C MET A 105 3.60 -13.48 5.49
N HIS A 106 2.42 -13.84 4.97
CA HIS A 106 1.40 -12.87 4.58
C HIS A 106 0.69 -12.27 5.80
N ALA A 107 1.35 -11.31 6.45
CA ALA A 107 0.83 -10.66 7.65
C ALA A 107 0.09 -9.34 7.39
N CYS A 108 -0.17 -9.01 6.11
CA CYS A 108 -0.95 -7.83 5.71
C CYS A 108 -2.22 -8.19 4.92
N GLY A 109 -2.38 -9.48 4.53
CA GLY A 109 -3.59 -9.96 3.84
C GLY A 109 -3.51 -9.93 2.32
N HIS A 110 -2.33 -9.70 1.74
CA HIS A 110 -2.13 -9.64 0.29
C HIS A 110 -2.39 -10.99 -0.40
N ASP A 111 -2.26 -12.11 0.30
CA ASP A 111 -2.74 -13.44 -0.12
C ASP A 111 -4.23 -13.41 -0.48
N GLY A 112 -5.04 -12.75 0.37
CA GLY A 112 -6.46 -12.57 0.16
C GLY A 112 -6.78 -11.58 -0.95
N HIS A 113 -6.03 -10.47 -1.06
CA HIS A 113 -6.22 -9.49 -2.15
C HIS A 113 -5.97 -10.14 -3.51
N THR A 114 -4.86 -10.89 -3.64
CA THR A 114 -4.50 -11.62 -4.85
C THR A 114 -5.56 -12.67 -5.21
N ALA A 115 -5.98 -13.50 -4.25
CA ALA A 115 -6.99 -14.52 -4.46
C ALA A 115 -8.37 -13.92 -4.83
N ASN A 116 -8.75 -12.82 -4.18
CA ASN A 116 -9.96 -12.07 -4.48
C ASN A 116 -9.96 -11.57 -5.94
N LEU A 117 -8.89 -10.91 -6.37
CA LEU A 117 -8.82 -10.37 -7.72
C LEU A 117 -8.80 -11.47 -8.79
N LEU A 118 -8.21 -12.63 -8.51
CA LEU A 118 -8.31 -13.81 -9.39
C LEU A 118 -9.74 -14.31 -9.52
N GLY A 119 -10.48 -14.46 -8.43
CA GLY A 119 -11.90 -14.85 -8.46
C GLY A 119 -12.77 -13.84 -9.20
N VAL A 120 -12.59 -12.55 -8.90
CA VAL A 120 -13.25 -11.44 -9.60
C VAL A 120 -12.96 -11.50 -11.11
N ALA A 121 -11.71 -11.71 -11.50
CA ALA A 121 -11.32 -11.79 -12.91
C ALA A 121 -12.03 -12.96 -13.64
N ARG A 122 -12.17 -14.11 -13.00
CA ARG A 122 -12.88 -15.28 -13.55
C ARG A 122 -14.35 -14.98 -13.77
N ILE A 123 -15.02 -14.38 -12.77
CA ILE A 123 -16.43 -14.00 -12.87
C ILE A 123 -16.64 -12.95 -13.97
N LEU A 124 -15.80 -11.90 -14.00
CA LEU A 124 -15.86 -10.86 -15.02
C LEU A 124 -15.67 -11.44 -16.43
N GLN A 125 -14.74 -12.37 -16.61
CA GLN A 125 -14.49 -13.01 -17.91
C GLN A 125 -15.68 -13.88 -18.34
N ALA A 126 -16.27 -14.64 -17.42
CA ALA A 126 -17.45 -15.47 -17.69
C ALA A 126 -18.65 -14.62 -18.11
N HIS A 127 -18.81 -13.45 -17.51
CA HIS A 127 -19.95 -12.54 -17.72
C HIS A 127 -19.58 -11.27 -18.51
N ARG A 128 -18.51 -11.29 -19.33
CA ARG A 128 -18.05 -10.13 -20.10
C ARG A 128 -19.07 -9.57 -21.09
N ASN A 129 -20.06 -10.37 -21.48
CA ASN A 129 -21.09 -9.93 -22.43
C ASN A 129 -22.00 -8.83 -21.85
N CYS A 130 -22.17 -8.78 -20.54
CA CYS A 130 -22.88 -7.70 -19.85
C CYS A 130 -21.93 -6.68 -19.17
N LEU A 131 -20.61 -6.78 -19.36
CA LEU A 131 -19.66 -5.83 -18.84
C LEU A 131 -19.61 -4.59 -19.74
N ARG A 132 -19.64 -3.40 -19.12
CA ARG A 132 -19.43 -2.11 -19.78
C ARG A 132 -17.97 -1.67 -19.65
N GLY A 133 -17.34 -1.32 -20.77
CA GLY A 133 -15.96 -0.85 -20.81
C GLY A 133 -14.93 -2.00 -20.72
N THR A 134 -13.81 -1.73 -20.12
CA THR A 134 -12.69 -2.67 -20.00
C THR A 134 -12.18 -2.66 -18.57
N VAL A 135 -11.82 -3.83 -18.06
CA VAL A 135 -11.12 -3.95 -16.78
C VAL A 135 -9.66 -4.28 -17.04
N ARG A 136 -8.76 -3.45 -16.50
CA ARG A 136 -7.33 -3.69 -16.40
C ARG A 136 -7.06 -4.33 -15.04
N LEU A 137 -6.47 -5.51 -15.03
CA LEU A 137 -6.04 -6.18 -13.81
C LEU A 137 -4.60 -5.75 -13.46
N ALA A 138 -4.36 -5.39 -12.22
CA ALA A 138 -3.07 -5.04 -11.68
C ALA A 138 -2.79 -5.90 -10.44
N PHE A 139 -2.08 -7.00 -10.63
CA PHE A 139 -1.50 -7.78 -9.55
C PHE A 139 -0.13 -7.18 -9.26
N GLN A 140 -0.09 -6.38 -8.22
CA GLN A 140 1.04 -5.49 -7.93
C GLN A 140 2.05 -6.15 -7.00
N PRO A 141 3.35 -6.14 -7.34
CA PRO A 141 4.41 -6.59 -6.44
C PRO A 141 4.82 -5.49 -5.48
N ALA A 142 5.55 -5.84 -4.43
CA ALA A 142 6.39 -4.96 -3.62
C ALA A 142 5.66 -3.71 -3.08
N GLU A 143 4.47 -3.90 -2.49
CA GLU A 143 3.75 -2.84 -1.78
C GLU A 143 4.49 -2.48 -0.49
N GLU A 144 4.95 -3.47 0.28
CA GLU A 144 5.63 -3.33 1.57
C GLU A 144 7.08 -2.78 1.46
N GLY A 145 7.54 -2.59 0.23
CA GLY A 145 8.86 -2.02 -0.06
C GLY A 145 9.18 -2.02 -1.54
N ASN A 146 10.07 -1.15 -1.99
CA ASN A 146 10.55 -1.07 -3.37
C ASN A 146 9.59 -0.47 -4.42
N GLY A 147 8.44 0.12 -4.04
CA GLY A 147 7.61 0.95 -4.92
C GLY A 147 7.04 0.21 -6.14
N GLY A 148 6.35 -0.90 -5.90
CA GLY A 148 5.81 -1.74 -6.97
C GLY A 148 4.81 -1.03 -7.87
N ALA A 149 3.91 -0.21 -7.30
CA ALA A 149 2.95 0.57 -8.08
C ALA A 149 3.64 1.55 -9.03
N ALA A 150 4.66 2.29 -8.57
CA ALA A 150 5.42 3.21 -9.41
C ALA A 150 6.06 2.48 -10.59
N ARG A 151 6.69 1.33 -10.35
CA ARG A 151 7.30 0.50 -11.40
C ARG A 151 6.28 -0.04 -12.41
N MET A 152 5.07 -0.41 -11.97
CA MET A 152 4.00 -0.82 -12.88
C MET A 152 3.53 0.34 -13.76
N ILE A 153 3.45 1.57 -13.21
CA ILE A 153 3.10 2.78 -13.97
C ILE A 153 4.19 3.10 -15.00
N GLU A 154 5.46 3.07 -14.61
CA GLU A 154 6.60 3.24 -15.52
C GLU A 154 6.61 2.20 -16.66
N ALA A 155 6.24 0.96 -16.35
CA ALA A 155 6.11 -0.12 -17.32
C ALA A 155 4.83 0.01 -18.19
N GLY A 156 4.02 1.07 -18.01
CA GLY A 156 2.92 1.44 -18.89
C GLY A 156 1.58 0.80 -18.59
N ILE A 157 1.31 0.34 -17.36
CA ILE A 157 0.04 -0.32 -17.00
C ILE A 157 -1.18 0.58 -17.20
N LEU A 158 -1.01 1.92 -17.11
CA LEU A 158 -2.09 2.89 -17.31
C LEU A 158 -2.38 3.20 -18.79
N HIS A 159 -1.69 2.53 -19.71
CA HIS A 159 -1.80 2.79 -21.16
C HIS A 159 -2.23 1.56 -21.95
N ASN A 160 -2.79 1.76 -23.12
CA ASN A 160 -3.16 0.72 -24.09
C ASN A 160 -4.09 -0.39 -23.56
N PRO A 161 -5.35 -0.06 -23.19
CA PRO A 161 -6.03 1.22 -23.27
C PRO A 161 -5.69 2.16 -22.11
N SER A 162 -5.91 3.47 -22.30
CA SER A 162 -5.76 4.44 -21.21
C SER A 162 -6.75 4.13 -20.09
N VAL A 163 -6.28 4.08 -18.87
CA VAL A 163 -7.10 3.86 -17.66
C VAL A 163 -7.81 5.18 -17.31
N ASP A 164 -9.13 5.12 -17.14
CA ASP A 164 -9.93 6.26 -16.72
C ASP A 164 -10.04 6.39 -15.20
N TYR A 165 -10.10 5.25 -14.50
CA TYR A 165 -10.26 5.20 -13.04
C TYR A 165 -9.51 4.00 -12.46
N ALA A 166 -9.05 4.10 -11.21
CA ALA A 166 -8.48 2.98 -10.49
C ALA A 166 -9.22 2.72 -9.18
N LEU A 167 -9.44 1.44 -8.88
CA LEU A 167 -10.04 0.97 -7.64
C LEU A 167 -9.06 0.00 -6.95
N GLY A 168 -8.81 0.25 -5.67
CA GLY A 168 -8.08 -0.65 -4.80
C GLY A 168 -8.88 -0.96 -3.55
N LEU A 169 -8.71 -2.16 -3.01
CA LEU A 169 -9.24 -2.50 -1.69
C LEU A 169 -8.12 -3.06 -0.80
N HIS A 170 -8.27 -2.87 0.49
CA HIS A 170 -7.43 -3.52 1.49
C HIS A 170 -8.28 -4.12 2.60
N VAL A 171 -7.85 -5.24 3.13
CA VAL A 171 -8.48 -5.84 4.31
C VAL A 171 -8.25 -4.97 5.55
N ALA A 172 -9.26 -4.83 6.38
CA ALA A 172 -9.19 -4.05 7.62
C ALA A 172 -9.45 -4.95 8.82
N GLY A 173 -8.40 -5.33 9.53
CA GLY A 173 -8.50 -6.19 10.70
C GLY A 173 -9.22 -5.56 11.90
N GLY A 174 -9.42 -4.25 11.90
CA GLY A 174 -10.22 -3.52 12.88
C GLY A 174 -11.71 -3.44 12.54
N LEU A 175 -12.15 -4.00 11.42
CA LEU A 175 -13.56 -4.00 10.98
C LEU A 175 -14.14 -5.41 10.93
N PRO A 176 -15.39 -5.60 11.36
CA PRO A 176 -16.09 -6.88 11.20
C PRO A 176 -16.32 -7.22 9.71
N GLN A 177 -16.46 -8.51 9.40
CA GLN A 177 -16.94 -8.95 8.09
C GLN A 177 -18.29 -8.28 7.75
N GLY A 178 -18.48 -7.95 6.47
CA GLY A 178 -19.65 -7.21 6.00
C GLY A 178 -19.58 -5.69 6.22
N TYR A 179 -18.49 -5.16 6.81
CA TYR A 179 -18.26 -3.72 6.88
C TYR A 179 -17.34 -3.28 5.73
N ILE A 180 -17.70 -2.16 5.11
CA ILE A 180 -16.85 -1.49 4.12
C ILE A 180 -16.55 -0.07 4.62
N GLY A 181 -15.27 0.24 4.72
CA GLY A 181 -14.76 1.55 5.13
C GLY A 181 -14.38 2.40 3.95
N LEU A 182 -14.94 3.61 3.88
CA LEU A 182 -14.62 4.61 2.86
C LEU A 182 -14.13 5.91 3.51
N ARG A 183 -13.30 6.63 2.79
CA ARG A 183 -12.89 7.97 3.16
C ARG A 183 -12.71 8.83 1.92
N HIS A 184 -13.21 10.06 1.96
CA HIS A 184 -12.94 11.10 0.97
C HIS A 184 -11.61 11.81 1.26
N GLY A 185 -10.89 12.20 0.22
CA GLY A 185 -9.62 12.88 0.35
C GLY A 185 -8.48 11.96 0.83
N GLU A 186 -7.62 12.46 1.70
CA GLU A 186 -6.44 11.72 2.16
C GLU A 186 -6.83 10.50 2.98
N CYS A 187 -6.51 9.29 2.50
CA CYS A 187 -6.81 8.04 3.18
C CYS A 187 -5.59 7.40 3.86
N SER A 188 -4.37 7.57 3.33
CA SER A 188 -3.13 7.17 3.99
C SER A 188 -2.04 8.23 3.87
N ALA A 189 -1.06 8.22 4.78
CA ALA A 189 0.03 9.17 4.80
C ALA A 189 1.05 8.89 3.69
N SER A 190 1.76 9.94 3.23
CA SER A 190 3.05 9.75 2.56
C SER A 190 4.06 9.15 3.53
N CYS A 191 5.05 8.45 2.99
CA CYS A 191 6.17 7.94 3.77
C CYS A 191 7.48 8.17 3.02
N ASP A 192 8.46 8.72 3.75
CA ASP A 192 9.84 8.83 3.32
C ASP A 192 10.75 8.24 4.38
N ASP A 193 11.66 7.40 3.96
CA ASP A 193 12.81 7.03 4.75
C ASP A 193 13.95 8.00 4.47
N PHE A 194 14.65 8.45 5.49
CA PHE A 194 15.80 9.29 5.31
C PHE A 194 17.00 8.83 6.14
N THR A 195 18.19 9.06 5.57
CA THR A 195 19.48 8.84 6.22
C THR A 195 20.27 10.14 6.19
N ILE A 196 20.81 10.54 7.34
CA ILE A 196 21.74 11.66 7.46
C ILE A 196 23.09 11.10 7.86
N THR A 197 24.09 11.29 6.98
CA THR A 197 25.49 10.97 7.28
C THR A 197 26.21 12.23 7.68
N ILE A 198 26.88 12.20 8.81
CA ILE A 198 27.62 13.33 9.37
C ILE A 198 29.10 12.97 9.40
N GLN A 199 29.92 13.79 8.76
CA GLN A 199 31.37 13.69 8.80
C GLN A 199 31.93 14.81 9.67
N GLY A 200 32.51 14.44 10.78
CA GLY A 200 33.27 15.32 11.68
C GLY A 200 34.77 15.12 11.57
N LYS A 201 35.46 15.37 12.67
CA LYS A 201 36.89 15.12 12.87
C LYS A 201 37.10 14.54 14.26
N GLY A 202 37.43 13.27 14.31
CA GLY A 202 37.67 12.55 15.55
C GLY A 202 38.97 12.94 16.26
N GLY A 203 39.12 12.44 17.48
CA GLY A 203 40.32 12.65 18.27
C GLY A 203 40.16 12.27 19.74
N HIS A 204 41.14 12.72 20.55
CA HIS A 204 41.18 12.38 21.95
C HIS A 204 40.14 13.17 22.75
N GLY A 205 39.29 12.47 23.53
CA GLY A 205 38.18 13.08 24.29
C GLY A 205 38.59 14.21 25.27
N SER A 206 39.86 14.29 25.68
CA SER A 206 40.38 15.40 26.49
C SER A 206 40.79 16.64 25.69
N ARG A 207 40.72 16.58 24.36
CA ARG A 207 41.07 17.69 23.45
C ARG A 207 39.93 18.00 22.48
N PRO A 208 38.74 18.35 22.98
CA PRO A 208 37.58 18.59 22.11
C PRO A 208 37.77 19.78 21.15
N SER A 209 38.63 20.76 21.50
CA SER A 209 38.97 21.91 20.64
C SER A 209 39.69 21.53 19.33
N ASP A 210 40.33 20.36 19.27
CA ASP A 210 41.04 19.86 18.10
C ASP A 210 40.17 19.02 17.18
N CYS A 211 38.90 18.79 17.60
CA CYS A 211 37.94 17.86 17.00
C CYS A 211 36.70 18.59 16.50
N ILE A 212 35.94 17.90 15.67
CA ILE A 212 34.58 18.27 15.27
C ILE A 212 33.68 17.05 15.60
N SER A 213 32.89 17.16 16.66
CA SER A 213 32.08 16.02 17.14
C SER A 213 30.83 15.80 16.29
N PRO A 214 30.72 14.70 15.53
CA PRO A 214 29.52 14.38 14.78
C PRO A 214 28.35 14.01 15.69
N ILE A 215 28.61 13.57 16.94
CA ILE A 215 27.56 13.34 17.95
C ILE A 215 26.88 14.66 18.32
N GLN A 216 27.63 15.73 18.58
CA GLN A 216 27.06 17.04 18.91
C GLN A 216 26.26 17.61 17.72
N MET A 217 26.79 17.44 16.50
CA MET A 217 26.08 17.83 15.28
C MET A 217 24.74 17.08 15.16
N GLY A 218 24.74 15.75 15.34
CA GLY A 218 23.55 14.93 15.26
C GLY A 218 22.49 15.31 16.32
N VAL A 219 22.87 15.54 17.55
CA VAL A 219 21.97 16.02 18.61
C VAL A 219 21.35 17.37 18.25
N SER A 220 22.16 18.31 17.73
CA SER A 220 21.68 19.62 17.29
C SER A 220 20.67 19.51 16.13
N ILE A 221 20.95 18.67 15.13
CA ILE A 221 20.05 18.42 14.00
C ILE A 221 18.71 17.86 14.48
N ILE A 222 18.72 16.81 15.31
CA ILE A 222 17.51 16.18 15.85
C ILE A 222 16.66 17.22 16.60
N SER A 223 17.28 17.98 17.51
CA SER A 223 16.57 18.98 18.32
C SER A 223 15.87 20.03 17.45
N GLN A 224 16.59 20.60 16.47
CA GLN A 224 16.06 21.66 15.63
C GLN A 224 14.91 21.20 14.74
N ILE A 225 15.04 20.02 14.11
CA ILE A 225 13.97 19.54 13.23
C ILE A 225 12.74 19.07 14.01
N GLN A 226 12.93 18.50 15.21
CA GLN A 226 11.81 18.12 16.08
C GLN A 226 11.05 19.34 16.58
N ASP A 227 11.73 20.40 16.97
CA ASP A 227 11.09 21.67 17.34
C ASP A 227 10.30 22.27 16.18
N TYR A 228 10.88 22.29 14.97
CA TYR A 228 10.18 22.75 13.77
C TYR A 228 8.91 21.94 13.49
N VAL A 229 9.01 20.62 13.50
CA VAL A 229 7.86 19.72 13.28
C VAL A 229 6.80 19.87 14.38
N TYR A 230 7.23 20.07 15.64
CA TYR A 230 6.29 20.31 16.75
C TYR A 230 5.41 21.55 16.50
N HIS A 231 6.01 22.65 16.04
CA HIS A 231 5.27 23.87 15.69
C HIS A 231 4.35 23.66 14.47
N LYS A 232 4.75 22.85 13.48
CA LYS A 232 3.90 22.54 12.32
C LYS A 232 2.72 21.63 12.66
N ARG A 233 2.84 20.78 13.68
CA ARG A 233 1.72 19.94 14.17
C ARG A 233 0.58 20.77 14.76
N ALA A 234 0.83 21.96 15.26
CA ALA A 234 -0.22 22.83 15.82
C ALA A 234 -1.33 23.15 14.80
N ASP A 235 -1.07 22.98 13.51
CA ASP A 235 -2.01 23.22 12.43
C ASP A 235 -2.96 22.02 12.15
N GLY A 236 -2.87 20.93 12.93
CA GLY A 236 -3.80 19.78 12.83
C GLY A 236 -3.55 18.79 11.66
N ASP A 237 -2.52 19.00 10.83
CA ASP A 237 -2.30 18.23 9.60
C ASP A 237 -1.49 16.93 9.77
N GLY A 238 -1.27 16.48 10.99
CA GLY A 238 -0.74 15.13 11.25
C GLY A 238 0.64 14.83 10.63
N VAL A 239 1.68 15.63 10.95
CA VAL A 239 3.06 15.31 10.60
C VAL A 239 3.66 14.38 11.63
N VAL A 240 4.32 13.30 11.20
CA VAL A 240 5.13 12.40 12.03
C VAL A 240 6.54 12.36 11.48
N LEU A 241 7.51 12.80 12.27
CA LEU A 241 8.93 12.66 11.99
C LEU A 241 9.59 11.95 13.17
N THR A 242 10.22 10.82 12.90
CA THR A 242 10.89 10.01 13.92
C THR A 242 12.29 9.65 13.50
N PHE A 243 13.20 9.56 14.49
CA PHE A 243 14.53 8.99 14.31
C PHE A 243 14.53 7.62 15.00
N GLY A 244 14.70 6.57 14.22
CA GLY A 244 14.76 5.18 14.71
C GLY A 244 16.18 4.73 15.01
N GLN A 245 17.20 5.45 14.51
CA GLN A 245 18.59 5.07 14.65
C GLN A 245 19.50 6.29 14.78
N PHE A 246 20.45 6.21 15.72
CA PHE A 246 21.59 7.11 15.83
C PHE A 246 22.82 6.27 16.18
N GLN A 247 23.76 6.17 15.27
CA GLN A 247 25.00 5.41 15.44
C GLN A 247 26.21 6.31 15.33
N SER A 248 27.10 6.27 16.35
CA SER A 248 28.36 6.98 16.36
C SER A 248 29.28 6.50 17.51
N GLY A 249 30.56 6.40 17.24
CA GLY A 249 31.59 6.11 18.27
C GLY A 249 31.54 4.70 18.85
N HIS A 250 32.64 4.31 19.52
CA HIS A 250 32.76 3.00 20.19
C HIS A 250 33.37 3.11 21.58
N ASN A 251 34.21 4.11 21.81
CA ASN A 251 34.94 4.29 23.06
C ASN A 251 34.62 5.65 23.72
N PRO A 252 34.41 5.72 25.02
CA PRO A 252 34.00 6.94 25.72
C PRO A 252 35.05 8.06 25.73
N ASN A 253 36.34 7.74 25.53
CA ASN A 253 37.43 8.69 25.52
C ASN A 253 37.93 9.06 24.11
N VAL A 254 37.19 8.69 23.07
CA VAL A 254 37.48 8.96 21.66
C VAL A 254 36.28 9.68 21.02
N ILE A 255 36.53 10.90 20.53
CA ILE A 255 35.55 11.58 19.68
C ILE A 255 35.58 10.90 18.31
N PRO A 256 34.43 10.37 17.80
CA PRO A 256 34.39 9.68 16.52
C PRO A 256 34.53 10.62 15.32
N ASP A 257 34.83 10.06 14.15
CA ASP A 257 34.90 10.80 12.89
C ASP A 257 33.52 10.95 12.23
N THR A 258 32.59 9.99 12.46
CA THR A 258 31.32 9.95 11.76
C THR A 258 30.15 9.66 12.69
N ALA A 259 28.96 10.09 12.25
CA ALA A 259 27.68 9.64 12.79
C ALA A 259 26.68 9.37 11.65
N GLU A 260 25.75 8.45 11.90
CA GLU A 260 24.63 8.15 11.02
C GLU A 260 23.32 8.25 11.80
N LEU A 261 22.36 8.99 11.24
CA LEU A 261 20.99 9.09 11.72
C LEU A 261 20.05 8.51 10.67
N LYS A 262 19.07 7.68 11.07
CA LYS A 262 18.01 7.21 10.19
C LYS A 262 16.66 7.50 10.81
N GLY A 263 15.71 7.87 9.95
CA GLY A 263 14.37 8.19 10.39
C GLY A 263 13.35 8.10 9.27
N THR A 264 12.10 8.34 9.64
CA THR A 264 10.95 8.37 8.72
C THR A 264 10.22 9.69 8.85
N LEU A 265 9.69 10.18 7.72
CA LEU A 265 8.78 11.30 7.65
C LEU A 265 7.45 10.84 7.07
N ARG A 266 6.34 11.13 7.77
CA ARG A 266 4.98 10.85 7.30
C ARG A 266 4.14 12.12 7.38
N THR A 267 3.32 12.37 6.36
CA THR A 267 2.41 13.52 6.32
C THR A 267 1.24 13.25 5.37
N TYR A 268 0.13 13.98 5.57
CA TYR A 268 -1.02 13.95 4.66
C TYR A 268 -1.05 15.15 3.69
N ASN A 269 0.06 15.90 3.59
CA ASN A 269 0.14 17.10 2.78
C ASN A 269 1.50 17.19 2.08
N GLU A 270 1.49 17.07 0.76
CA GLU A 270 2.70 17.06 -0.06
C GLU A 270 3.52 18.36 0.07
N LYS A 271 2.84 19.51 0.20
CA LYS A 271 3.54 20.79 0.41
C LYS A 271 4.28 20.81 1.75
N LYS A 272 3.63 20.32 2.81
CA LYS A 272 4.31 20.21 4.13
C LYS A 272 5.45 19.21 4.11
N ARG A 273 5.30 18.11 3.37
CA ARG A 273 6.39 17.14 3.16
C ARG A 273 7.61 17.83 2.59
N GLN A 274 7.45 18.60 1.51
CA GLN A 274 8.54 19.34 0.89
C GLN A 274 9.12 20.39 1.83
N ASP A 275 8.27 21.21 2.49
CA ASP A 275 8.72 22.22 3.47
C ASP A 275 9.59 21.62 4.58
N ILE A 276 9.26 20.41 5.05
CA ILE A 276 10.02 19.74 6.12
C ILE A 276 11.36 19.24 5.60
N LEU A 277 11.40 18.62 4.42
CA LEU A 277 12.63 18.13 3.81
C LEU A 277 13.57 19.28 3.47
N GLU A 278 13.07 20.40 2.94
CA GLU A 278 13.83 21.62 2.70
C GLU A 278 14.35 22.23 4.00
N THR A 279 13.53 22.29 5.04
CA THR A 279 13.96 22.78 6.38
C THR A 279 15.04 21.88 6.97
N LEU A 280 14.90 20.55 6.82
CA LEU A 280 15.94 19.63 7.26
C LEU A 280 17.27 19.92 6.55
N GLN A 281 17.25 20.13 5.23
CA GLN A 281 18.45 20.50 4.46
C GLN A 281 19.05 21.83 4.93
N HIS A 282 18.24 22.85 5.25
CA HIS A 282 18.71 24.11 5.80
C HIS A 282 19.36 23.94 7.19
N ILE A 283 18.78 23.09 8.05
CA ILE A 283 19.35 22.76 9.36
C ILE A 283 20.72 22.10 9.20
N LEU A 284 20.86 21.16 8.25
CA LEU A 284 22.14 20.51 7.95
C LEU A 284 23.21 21.54 7.55
N THR A 285 22.88 22.44 6.63
CA THR A 285 23.81 23.50 6.17
C THR A 285 24.19 24.47 7.30
N ALA A 286 23.25 24.84 8.16
CA ALA A 286 23.53 25.64 9.34
C ALA A 286 24.45 24.90 10.32
N CYS A 287 24.20 23.61 10.54
CA CYS A 287 25.03 22.77 11.39
C CYS A 287 26.47 22.65 10.87
N GLU A 288 26.67 22.49 9.56
CA GLU A 288 27.98 22.50 8.91
C GLU A 288 28.73 23.84 9.18
N THR A 289 28.01 24.95 9.02
CA THR A 289 28.57 26.30 9.26
C THR A 289 28.99 26.51 10.71
N ILE A 290 28.19 26.02 11.67
CA ILE A 290 28.44 26.22 13.12
C ILE A 290 29.57 25.32 13.62
N TYR A 291 29.61 24.06 13.21
CA TYR A 291 30.52 23.05 13.74
C TYR A 291 31.73 22.77 12.85
N GLY A 292 31.67 23.07 11.56
CA GLY A 292 32.78 22.90 10.62
C GLY A 292 32.90 21.47 10.04
N GLY A 293 31.93 20.59 10.30
CA GLY A 293 31.83 19.27 9.66
C GLY A 293 31.00 19.31 8.35
N THR A 294 30.66 18.16 7.80
CA THR A 294 29.77 18.05 6.64
C THR A 294 28.62 17.06 6.89
N CYS A 295 27.47 17.31 6.27
CA CYS A 295 26.28 16.50 6.39
C CYS A 295 25.74 16.14 5.00
N GLN A 296 25.29 14.91 4.83
CA GLN A 296 24.60 14.46 3.61
C GLN A 296 23.25 13.91 3.98
N LEU A 297 22.19 14.39 3.32
CA LEU A 297 20.84 13.87 3.41
C LEU A 297 20.57 12.97 2.21
N HIS A 298 20.15 11.75 2.48
CA HIS A 298 19.62 10.81 1.48
C HIS A 298 18.16 10.51 1.85
N VAL A 299 17.24 10.78 0.94
CA VAL A 299 15.81 10.51 1.11
C VAL A 299 15.40 9.45 0.12
N VAL A 300 14.75 8.41 0.61
CA VAL A 300 14.13 7.35 -0.20
C VAL A 300 12.61 7.48 -0.05
N PRO A 301 11.90 8.04 -1.06
CA PRO A 301 10.46 8.12 -1.01
C PRO A 301 9.88 6.71 -1.13
N PHE A 302 8.99 6.35 -0.19
CA PHE A 302 8.25 5.09 -0.22
C PHE A 302 6.94 5.27 -0.99
N SER A 303 6.08 6.21 -0.56
CA SER A 303 4.82 6.52 -1.22
C SER A 303 4.42 7.98 -1.05
N PRO A 304 3.75 8.61 -2.02
CA PRO A 304 3.05 9.87 -1.84
C PRO A 304 1.84 9.71 -0.91
N VAL A 305 1.11 10.79 -0.64
CA VAL A 305 -0.19 10.72 0.04
C VAL A 305 -1.18 9.95 -0.82
N CYS A 306 -1.84 8.93 -0.27
CA CYS A 306 -2.95 8.27 -0.96
C CYS A 306 -4.21 9.14 -0.83
N ILE A 307 -4.71 9.63 -1.96
CA ILE A 307 -5.84 10.54 -2.02
C ILE A 307 -6.96 9.90 -2.83
N ASN A 308 -8.10 9.69 -2.19
CA ASN A 308 -9.31 9.30 -2.87
C ASN A 308 -9.95 10.51 -3.56
N ASP A 309 -10.21 10.38 -4.86
CA ASP A 309 -10.95 11.40 -5.62
C ASP A 309 -12.38 11.51 -5.11
N ASP A 310 -12.84 12.72 -4.80
CA ASP A 310 -14.16 12.95 -4.19
C ASP A 310 -15.32 12.49 -5.08
N ALA A 311 -15.22 12.69 -6.39
CA ALA A 311 -16.28 12.30 -7.33
C ALA A 311 -16.34 10.78 -7.49
N VAL A 312 -15.17 10.12 -7.61
CA VAL A 312 -15.07 8.66 -7.67
C VAL A 312 -15.55 8.03 -6.36
N THR A 313 -15.14 8.55 -5.22
CA THR A 313 -15.54 8.05 -3.90
C THR A 313 -17.04 8.20 -3.65
N SER A 314 -17.63 9.35 -4.01
CA SER A 314 -19.08 9.56 -3.93
C SER A 314 -19.83 8.58 -4.83
N ARG A 315 -19.29 8.27 -6.00
CA ARG A 315 -19.86 7.26 -6.92
C ARG A 315 -19.78 5.86 -6.33
N VAL A 316 -18.62 5.47 -5.80
CA VAL A 316 -18.43 4.19 -5.09
C VAL A 316 -19.42 4.07 -3.94
N GLU A 317 -19.52 5.09 -3.09
CA GLU A 317 -20.47 5.13 -1.97
C GLU A 317 -21.91 4.96 -2.43
N SER A 318 -22.32 5.70 -3.46
CA SER A 318 -23.67 5.61 -4.00
C SER A 318 -24.01 4.24 -4.56
N ILE A 319 -23.08 3.61 -5.28
CA ILE A 319 -23.25 2.26 -5.85
C ILE A 319 -23.41 1.23 -4.71
N LEU A 320 -22.49 1.23 -3.73
CA LEU A 320 -22.52 0.29 -2.62
C LEU A 320 -23.80 0.45 -1.78
N ARG A 321 -24.21 1.68 -1.43
CA ARG A 321 -25.46 1.93 -0.71
C ARG A 321 -26.69 1.47 -1.47
N ARG A 322 -26.69 1.59 -2.79
CA ARG A 322 -27.86 1.22 -3.63
C ARG A 322 -27.96 -0.28 -3.86
N HIS A 323 -26.84 -0.96 -4.04
CA HIS A 323 -26.84 -2.35 -4.54
C HIS A 323 -26.40 -3.39 -3.50
N MET A 324 -25.88 -2.95 -2.36
CA MET A 324 -25.41 -3.83 -1.29
C MET A 324 -25.93 -3.46 0.11
N ALA A 325 -26.92 -2.58 0.22
CA ALA A 325 -27.42 -2.09 1.51
C ALA A 325 -27.88 -3.21 2.47
N ASP A 326 -28.38 -4.31 1.93
CA ASP A 326 -28.84 -5.45 2.71
C ASP A 326 -27.70 -6.42 3.11
N ARG A 327 -26.51 -6.20 2.58
CA ARG A 327 -25.35 -7.11 2.71
C ARG A 327 -24.19 -6.53 3.48
N ILE A 328 -24.01 -5.21 3.42
CA ILE A 328 -22.89 -4.52 4.01
C ILE A 328 -23.31 -3.33 4.87
N GLN A 329 -22.42 -2.97 5.80
CA GLN A 329 -22.47 -1.70 6.49
C GLN A 329 -21.35 -0.79 5.99
N LEU A 330 -21.73 0.36 5.46
CA LEU A 330 -20.78 1.35 4.97
C LEU A 330 -20.46 2.36 6.05
N ILE A 331 -19.18 2.51 6.38
CA ILE A 331 -18.69 3.44 7.41
C ILE A 331 -17.66 4.42 6.85
N THR A 332 -17.54 5.57 7.51
CA THR A 332 -16.46 6.53 7.22
C THR A 332 -15.22 6.15 8.02
N MET A 333 -14.09 5.99 7.33
CA MET A 333 -12.80 5.69 7.96
C MET A 333 -12.10 6.96 8.43
N GLU A 334 -11.37 6.87 9.53
CA GLU A 334 -10.36 7.85 9.89
C GLU A 334 -9.14 7.73 8.97
N ARG A 335 -8.32 8.78 8.90
CA ARG A 335 -7.05 8.73 8.15
C ARG A 335 -6.13 7.67 8.73
N GLY A 336 -5.67 6.75 7.90
CA GLY A 336 -4.66 5.77 8.29
C GLY A 336 -3.29 6.43 8.47
N SER A 337 -2.59 6.12 9.55
CA SER A 337 -1.20 6.57 9.76
C SER A 337 -0.17 5.73 8.99
N GLY A 338 -0.59 4.60 8.43
CA GLY A 338 0.19 3.79 7.51
C GLY A 338 0.39 4.50 6.17
N SER A 339 1.30 3.97 5.39
CA SER A 339 1.50 4.32 3.97
C SER A 339 0.95 3.21 3.09
N GLU A 340 0.62 3.55 1.85
CA GLU A 340 0.05 2.64 0.86
C GLU A 340 0.50 3.12 -0.53
N ASP A 341 1.19 2.28 -1.28
CA ASP A 341 1.75 2.68 -2.56
C ASP A 341 0.74 2.71 -3.72
N PHE A 342 -0.53 2.25 -3.50
CA PHE A 342 -1.66 2.61 -4.37
C PHE A 342 -1.76 4.13 -4.59
N ALA A 343 -1.17 4.90 -3.70
CA ALA A 343 -1.00 6.34 -3.82
C ALA A 343 -0.41 6.78 -5.17
N TYR A 344 0.45 5.99 -5.78
CA TYR A 344 0.96 6.29 -7.13
C TYR A 344 -0.13 6.18 -8.19
N PHE A 345 -1.05 5.21 -8.09
CA PHE A 345 -2.22 5.13 -8.97
C PHE A 345 -3.16 6.30 -8.73
N SER A 346 -3.43 6.66 -7.46
CA SER A 346 -4.31 7.77 -7.12
C SER A 346 -3.76 9.14 -7.52
N ALA A 347 -2.45 9.29 -7.60
CA ALA A 347 -1.79 10.48 -8.13
C ALA A 347 -1.85 10.58 -9.67
N ALA A 348 -2.02 9.44 -10.36
CA ALA A 348 -1.99 9.37 -11.82
C ALA A 348 -3.40 9.41 -12.47
N VAL A 349 -4.41 8.81 -11.83
CA VAL A 349 -5.78 8.74 -12.34
C VAL A 349 -6.79 8.88 -11.20
N PRO A 350 -8.01 9.42 -11.44
CA PRO A 350 -9.05 9.49 -10.43
C PRO A 350 -9.34 8.11 -9.82
N SER A 351 -9.27 7.99 -8.50
CA SER A 351 -9.21 6.69 -7.84
C SER A 351 -10.01 6.65 -6.54
N CYS A 352 -10.37 5.43 -6.13
CA CYS A 352 -10.89 5.17 -4.80
C CYS A 352 -10.20 3.93 -4.21
N PHE A 353 -9.61 4.10 -3.04
CA PHE A 353 -9.09 3.04 -2.19
C PHE A 353 -10.03 2.86 -1.01
N TYR A 354 -10.50 1.63 -0.77
CA TYR A 354 -11.47 1.34 0.27
C TYR A 354 -11.07 0.11 1.07
N TYR A 355 -11.67 -0.05 2.25
CA TYR A 355 -11.35 -1.11 3.19
C TYR A 355 -12.50 -2.08 3.33
N THR A 356 -12.19 -3.38 3.47
CA THR A 356 -13.17 -4.43 3.80
C THR A 356 -12.83 -5.09 5.13
N GLY A 357 -13.82 -5.21 5.99
CA GLY A 357 -13.68 -5.88 7.28
C GLY A 357 -13.45 -7.38 7.14
N ILE A 358 -12.58 -7.93 7.99
CA ILE A 358 -12.18 -9.33 7.91
C ILE A 358 -12.33 -10.13 9.22
N TYR A 359 -12.59 -9.48 10.36
CA TYR A 359 -12.75 -10.25 11.59
C TYR A 359 -14.20 -10.72 11.78
N ASP A 360 -14.38 -11.88 12.39
CA ASP A 360 -15.68 -12.43 12.77
C ASP A 360 -16.03 -12.07 14.21
N THR A 361 -15.19 -12.42 15.17
CA THR A 361 -15.47 -12.24 16.60
C THR A 361 -14.60 -11.17 17.26
N GLU A 362 -13.32 -11.10 16.92
CA GLU A 362 -12.35 -10.20 17.55
C GLU A 362 -11.47 -9.54 16.49
N PRO A 363 -11.10 -8.25 16.66
CA PRO A 363 -10.18 -7.57 15.77
C PRO A 363 -8.83 -8.28 15.63
N VAL A 364 -8.29 -8.27 14.43
CA VAL A 364 -6.97 -8.80 14.10
C VAL A 364 -6.05 -7.66 13.64
N PHE A 365 -4.76 -7.77 13.89
CA PHE A 365 -3.83 -6.69 13.56
C PHE A 365 -2.81 -7.16 12.53
N GLY A 366 -2.71 -6.45 11.43
CA GLY A 366 -1.67 -6.68 10.42
C GLY A 366 -0.26 -6.49 10.99
N HIS A 367 0.76 -7.01 10.28
CA HIS A 367 2.17 -7.00 10.68
C HIS A 367 2.43 -7.69 12.03
N ASN A 368 1.57 -8.65 12.39
CA ASN A 368 1.67 -9.42 13.63
C ASN A 368 1.88 -10.92 13.29
N PRO A 369 2.78 -11.64 14.00
CA PRO A 369 2.99 -13.08 13.79
C PRO A 369 1.73 -13.95 13.96
N ASP A 370 0.74 -13.47 14.69
CA ASP A 370 -0.56 -14.15 14.92
C ASP A 370 -1.66 -13.65 13.97
N PHE A 371 -1.33 -12.85 12.94
CA PHE A 371 -2.32 -12.32 12.01
C PHE A 371 -3.04 -13.46 11.27
N HIS A 372 -4.32 -13.58 11.54
CA HIS A 372 -5.18 -14.60 10.95
C HIS A 372 -6.60 -14.07 10.79
N TRP A 373 -7.28 -14.48 9.73
CA TRP A 373 -8.67 -14.10 9.47
C TRP A 373 -9.41 -15.18 8.66
N ASP A 374 -10.74 -15.20 8.80
CA ASP A 374 -11.59 -16.17 8.11
C ASP A 374 -11.71 -15.86 6.61
N SER A 375 -11.30 -16.80 5.76
CA SER A 375 -11.34 -16.68 4.30
C SER A 375 -12.74 -16.43 3.73
N HIS A 376 -13.82 -16.64 4.48
CA HIS A 376 -15.17 -16.30 4.04
C HIS A 376 -15.37 -14.78 3.85
N ALA A 377 -14.54 -13.92 4.45
CA ALA A 377 -14.52 -12.49 4.16
C ALA A 377 -14.26 -12.17 2.68
N LEU A 378 -13.62 -13.07 1.92
CA LEU A 378 -13.44 -12.96 0.47
C LEU A 378 -14.77 -12.77 -0.27
N GLN A 379 -15.86 -13.28 0.28
CA GLN A 379 -17.20 -13.07 -0.31
C GLN A 379 -17.54 -11.59 -0.41
N TYR A 380 -17.41 -10.84 0.69
CA TYR A 380 -17.72 -9.40 0.71
C TYR A 380 -16.75 -8.57 -0.14
N MET A 381 -15.48 -8.98 -0.17
CA MET A 381 -14.46 -8.35 -1.01
C MET A 381 -14.82 -8.50 -2.50
N ALA A 382 -15.16 -9.72 -2.95
CA ALA A 382 -15.49 -9.99 -4.33
C ALA A 382 -16.83 -9.36 -4.75
N GLU A 383 -17.86 -9.46 -3.90
CA GLU A 383 -19.17 -8.87 -4.16
C GLU A 383 -19.07 -7.35 -4.31
N SER A 384 -18.34 -6.67 -3.41
CA SER A 384 -18.16 -5.23 -3.49
C SER A 384 -17.42 -4.82 -4.77
N MET A 385 -16.33 -5.48 -5.10
CA MET A 385 -15.55 -5.17 -6.30
C MET A 385 -16.34 -5.40 -7.59
N LEU A 386 -17.05 -6.52 -7.71
CA LEU A 386 -17.92 -6.82 -8.86
C LEU A 386 -19.07 -5.81 -8.98
N THR A 387 -19.73 -5.50 -7.86
CA THR A 387 -20.80 -4.51 -7.85
C THR A 387 -20.29 -3.16 -8.34
N LEU A 388 -19.12 -2.73 -7.87
CA LEU A 388 -18.50 -1.50 -8.36
C LEU A 388 -18.23 -1.58 -9.87
N VAL A 389 -17.62 -2.65 -10.36
CA VAL A 389 -17.29 -2.78 -11.79
C VAL A 389 -18.54 -2.73 -12.66
N TYR A 390 -19.57 -3.50 -12.34
CA TYR A 390 -20.77 -3.57 -13.19
C TYR A 390 -21.62 -2.31 -13.17
N TYR A 391 -21.65 -1.59 -12.06
CA TYR A 391 -22.46 -0.36 -11.92
C TYR A 391 -21.66 0.94 -12.10
N PHE A 392 -20.34 0.88 -12.27
CA PHE A 392 -19.51 2.06 -12.41
C PHE A 392 -19.77 2.85 -13.70
N ALA A 393 -20.18 2.22 -14.77
CA ALA A 393 -20.47 2.85 -16.06
C ALA A 393 -21.95 3.20 -16.28
N GLY A 394 -22.79 2.99 -15.24
CA GLY A 394 -24.24 3.19 -15.28
C GLY A 394 -24.74 4.60 -14.98
#